data_df654e5a4db53503e216c63d10f0e7d3
#
_entry.id   df654e5a4db53503e216c63d10f0e7d3
#
_cell.length_a   1.000
_cell.length_b   1.000
_cell.length_c   1.000
_cell.angle_alpha   90.00
_cell.angle_beta   90.00
_cell.angle_gamma   90.00
#
_symmetry.space_group_name_H-M   'P 1'
#
loop_
_entity.id
_entity.type
_entity.pdbx_description
1 polymer ?
#
loop_
_entity_poly.entity_id
_entity_poly.type
_entity_poly.pdbx_seq_one_letter_code
_entity_poly.pdbx_strand_id
1 'polypeptide(L)'
;IFDSSWDKKSGFHTKQILTYPIVADNKYLVGVIQLINKKSGGRFTKKDEEAVLEITKTLGIAFFNQLKLARKTPTKFDYLVANNRISQAELDTAIAESRKGQTDIESLLLDKYKVPKADIGKSLSLFYKVPFLEFDGKTIIDPELFKTLNVDYLKKNYWIPLKRDKDGIQILVDDPNSLDRIQDIKRIFPGRGLQFLVGLRRDILQFIYAATGEADPGSKGSIADIMGELVTESDVDKPEEAVPGGVDENDSVIVRLANQIIMDAYKLGTSDIHVE
;
A
#
# COMPACT_ATOMS: atom_id res chain seq x y z
N ILE A 1 -19.53 -3.10 42.69
CA ILE A 1 -20.62 -2.19 43.14
C ILE A 1 -21.79 -2.50 42.20
N PHE A 2 -22.94 -2.92 42.78
CA PHE A 2 -24.16 -3.19 42.01
C PHE A 2 -24.87 -1.88 41.67
N ASP A 3 -25.21 -1.69 40.39
CA ASP A 3 -25.97 -0.51 39.92
C ASP A 3 -27.45 -0.88 39.81
N SER A 4 -28.26 -0.33 40.74
CA SER A 4 -29.69 -0.57 40.80
C SER A 4 -30.48 0.17 39.69
N SER A 5 -29.86 0.99 38.90
CA SER A 5 -30.54 1.76 37.84
C SER A 5 -31.14 0.84 36.75
N TRP A 6 -30.52 -0.29 36.47
CA TRP A 6 -30.99 -1.30 35.51
C TRP A 6 -32.25 -2.01 36.02
N ASP A 7 -32.29 -2.36 37.31
CA ASP A 7 -33.46 -2.99 37.94
C ASP A 7 -34.69 -2.07 37.84
N LYS A 8 -34.47 -0.77 38.10
CA LYS A 8 -35.54 0.23 38.00
C LYS A 8 -36.07 0.43 36.58
N LYS A 9 -35.21 0.31 35.57
CA LYS A 9 -35.58 0.45 34.15
C LYS A 9 -36.24 -0.78 33.58
N SER A 10 -35.80 -1.97 33.98
CA SER A 10 -36.27 -3.25 33.44
C SER A 10 -37.42 -3.89 34.22
N GLY A 11 -37.74 -3.38 35.42
CA GLY A 11 -38.67 -4.01 36.35
C GLY A 11 -38.14 -5.34 36.93
N PHE A 12 -36.88 -5.67 36.66
CA PHE A 12 -36.24 -6.88 37.17
C PHE A 12 -35.64 -6.63 38.54
N HIS A 13 -35.74 -7.59 39.46
CA HIS A 13 -35.16 -7.47 40.79
C HIS A 13 -33.97 -8.40 40.97
N THR A 14 -32.76 -7.83 40.97
CA THR A 14 -31.52 -8.56 41.14
C THR A 14 -31.31 -8.90 42.61
N LYS A 15 -31.28 -10.21 42.91
CA LYS A 15 -31.07 -10.76 44.26
C LYS A 15 -29.66 -11.25 44.47
N GLN A 16 -29.03 -11.77 43.42
CA GLN A 16 -27.67 -12.29 43.45
C GLN A 16 -27.07 -12.32 42.06
N ILE A 17 -25.75 -12.21 41.99
CA ILE A 17 -24.98 -12.21 40.77
C ILE A 17 -23.79 -13.15 40.94
N LEU A 18 -23.55 -14.00 39.96
CA LEU A 18 -22.32 -14.78 39.80
C LEU A 18 -21.59 -14.28 38.56
N THR A 19 -20.37 -13.79 38.71
CA THR A 19 -19.61 -13.17 37.60
C THR A 19 -18.29 -13.93 37.45
N TYR A 20 -17.98 -14.33 36.21
CA TYR A 20 -16.73 -14.97 35.87
C TYR A 20 -16.08 -14.35 34.64
N PRO A 21 -14.75 -14.16 34.61
CA PRO A 21 -14.03 -13.69 33.44
C PRO A 21 -13.94 -14.81 32.40
N ILE A 22 -14.09 -14.44 31.12
CA ILE A 22 -13.78 -15.32 30.00
C ILE A 22 -12.36 -14.96 29.57
N VAL A 23 -11.40 -15.85 29.83
CA VAL A 23 -9.99 -15.62 29.56
C VAL A 23 -9.53 -16.55 28.43
N ALA A 24 -8.87 -15.98 27.43
CA ALA A 24 -8.26 -16.70 26.33
C ALA A 24 -6.76 -16.91 26.60
N ASP A 25 -6.27 -18.11 26.32
CA ASP A 25 -4.86 -18.48 26.44
C ASP A 25 -4.23 -18.11 27.81
N ASN A 26 -5.05 -18.17 28.88
CA ASN A 26 -4.70 -17.81 30.27
C ASN A 26 -4.08 -16.40 30.45
N LYS A 27 -4.20 -15.51 29.45
CA LYS A 27 -3.57 -14.18 29.43
C LYS A 27 -4.51 -13.04 29.09
N TYR A 28 -5.49 -13.27 28.21
CA TYR A 28 -6.28 -12.19 27.64
C TYR A 28 -7.73 -12.26 28.10
N LEU A 29 -8.21 -11.22 28.77
CA LEU A 29 -9.62 -11.06 29.08
C LEU A 29 -10.37 -10.73 27.79
N VAL A 30 -11.22 -11.66 27.34
CA VAL A 30 -12.03 -11.52 26.12
C VAL A 30 -13.48 -11.18 26.40
N GLY A 31 -13.90 -11.35 27.65
CA GLY A 31 -15.26 -11.03 28.06
C GLY A 31 -15.52 -11.41 29.53
N VAL A 32 -16.75 -11.19 29.94
CA VAL A 32 -17.23 -11.52 31.28
C VAL A 32 -18.60 -12.18 31.13
N ILE A 33 -18.82 -13.32 31.77
CA ILE A 33 -20.14 -13.93 31.91
C ILE A 33 -20.74 -13.53 33.24
N GLN A 34 -22.01 -13.16 33.23
CA GLN A 34 -22.73 -12.77 34.42
C GLN A 34 -24.04 -13.53 34.49
N LEU A 35 -24.23 -14.29 35.56
CA LEU A 35 -25.48 -14.99 35.85
C LEU A 35 -26.22 -14.23 36.96
N ILE A 36 -27.48 -13.91 36.69
CA ILE A 36 -28.31 -13.13 37.64
C ILE A 36 -29.47 -14.01 38.08
N ASN A 37 -29.67 -14.11 39.37
CA ASN A 37 -30.73 -14.85 40.02
C ASN A 37 -30.81 -16.34 39.62
N LYS A 38 -30.58 -17.23 40.54
CA LYS A 38 -30.72 -18.66 40.32
C LYS A 38 -32.19 -19.03 40.15
N LYS A 39 -32.54 -19.68 39.04
CA LYS A 39 -33.94 -20.03 38.68
C LYS A 39 -34.61 -20.95 39.72
N SER A 40 -33.86 -21.85 40.37
CA SER A 40 -34.33 -22.72 41.42
C SER A 40 -34.55 -22.03 42.77
N GLY A 41 -34.33 -20.75 42.88
CA GLY A 41 -34.22 -20.04 44.16
C GLY A 41 -32.92 -20.41 44.93
N GLY A 42 -32.66 -19.74 45.99
CA GLY A 42 -31.44 -19.99 46.76
C GLY A 42 -30.18 -19.27 46.19
N ARG A 43 -29.04 -19.48 46.84
CA ARG A 43 -27.75 -18.84 46.43
C ARG A 43 -27.02 -19.73 45.43
N PHE A 44 -26.14 -19.12 44.64
CA PHE A 44 -25.18 -19.84 43.82
C PHE A 44 -24.25 -20.65 44.75
N THR A 45 -23.96 -21.89 44.37
CA THR A 45 -23.17 -22.86 45.10
C THR A 45 -21.81 -23.05 44.40
N LYS A 46 -20.86 -23.71 45.09
CA LYS A 46 -19.58 -24.08 44.44
C LYS A 46 -19.75 -24.91 43.18
N LYS A 47 -20.75 -25.75 43.13
CA LYS A 47 -21.07 -26.55 41.95
C LYS A 47 -21.53 -25.66 40.76
N ASP A 48 -22.25 -24.57 41.01
CA ASP A 48 -22.61 -23.58 40.00
C ASP A 48 -21.38 -22.84 39.52
N GLU A 49 -20.44 -22.52 40.42
CA GLU A 49 -19.19 -21.83 40.08
C GLU A 49 -18.30 -22.70 39.21
N GLU A 50 -18.15 -23.99 39.53
CA GLU A 50 -17.40 -24.97 38.73
C GLU A 50 -17.97 -25.12 37.33
N ALA A 51 -19.29 -25.22 37.21
CA ALA A 51 -19.97 -25.30 35.90
C ALA A 51 -19.74 -24.03 35.06
N VAL A 52 -19.83 -22.85 35.69
CA VAL A 52 -19.54 -21.58 34.99
C VAL A 52 -18.08 -21.47 34.57
N LEU A 53 -17.15 -21.91 35.42
CA LEU A 53 -15.73 -21.94 35.11
C LEU A 53 -15.43 -22.82 33.89
N GLU A 54 -16.09 -23.98 33.76
CA GLU A 54 -15.93 -24.88 32.63
C GLU A 54 -16.46 -24.25 31.32
N ILE A 55 -17.63 -23.62 31.41
CA ILE A 55 -18.21 -22.87 30.30
C ILE A 55 -17.30 -21.72 29.87
N THR A 56 -16.75 -20.93 30.81
CA THR A 56 -15.89 -19.79 30.49
C THR A 56 -14.58 -20.22 29.83
N LYS A 57 -14.02 -21.38 30.20
CA LYS A 57 -12.84 -21.94 29.51
C LYS A 57 -13.15 -22.27 28.06
N THR A 58 -14.27 -22.94 27.80
CA THR A 58 -14.71 -23.29 26.43
C THR A 58 -15.00 -22.03 25.59
N LEU A 59 -15.70 -21.06 26.18
CA LEU A 59 -15.97 -19.77 25.52
C LEU A 59 -14.68 -18.99 25.26
N GLY A 60 -13.69 -19.02 26.16
CA GLY A 60 -12.39 -18.39 25.97
C GLY A 60 -11.67 -18.90 24.73
N ILE A 61 -11.66 -20.22 24.52
CA ILE A 61 -11.08 -20.86 23.33
C ILE A 61 -11.87 -20.47 22.08
N ALA A 62 -13.20 -20.55 22.13
CA ALA A 62 -14.05 -20.24 21.00
C ALA A 62 -13.92 -18.77 20.55
N PHE A 63 -14.00 -17.83 21.48
CA PHE A 63 -13.85 -16.40 21.19
C PHE A 63 -12.45 -16.05 20.74
N PHE A 64 -11.41 -16.68 21.29
CA PHE A 64 -10.03 -16.45 20.83
C PHE A 64 -9.83 -16.91 19.39
N ASN A 65 -10.37 -18.08 19.03
CA ASN A 65 -10.32 -18.57 17.66
C ASN A 65 -11.13 -17.67 16.72
N GLN A 66 -12.29 -17.21 17.13
CA GLN A 66 -13.12 -16.29 16.36
C GLN A 66 -12.43 -14.92 16.20
N LEU A 67 -11.79 -14.40 17.25
CA LEU A 67 -11.00 -13.17 17.18
C LEU A 67 -9.76 -13.31 16.29
N LYS A 68 -9.10 -14.48 16.30
CA LYS A 68 -8.02 -14.79 15.35
C LYS A 68 -8.52 -14.83 13.90
N LEU A 69 -9.69 -15.41 13.67
CA LEU A 69 -10.32 -15.45 12.34
C LEU A 69 -10.86 -14.08 11.90
N ALA A 70 -11.47 -13.33 12.81
CA ALA A 70 -12.01 -12.00 12.54
C ALA A 70 -10.93 -10.91 12.38
N ARG A 71 -9.71 -11.13 12.91
CA ARG A 71 -8.57 -10.21 12.74
C ARG A 71 -7.90 -10.29 11.37
N LYS A 72 -8.31 -11.17 10.48
CA LYS A 72 -7.95 -11.07 9.07
C LYS A 72 -8.92 -10.13 8.35
N THR A 73 -8.91 -8.84 8.71
CA THR A 73 -9.31 -7.84 7.72
C THR A 73 -8.40 -8.07 6.51
N PRO A 74 -8.97 -8.34 5.33
CA PRO A 74 -8.16 -8.56 4.14
C PRO A 74 -7.18 -7.41 3.97
N THR A 75 -5.91 -7.73 3.79
CA THR A 75 -4.87 -6.75 3.51
C THR A 75 -4.56 -6.74 2.03
N LYS A 76 -4.06 -5.62 1.53
CA LYS A 76 -3.69 -5.50 0.13
C LYS A 76 -2.55 -6.44 -0.31
N PHE A 77 -1.98 -7.21 0.63
CA PHE A 77 -0.88 -8.14 0.37
C PHE A 77 -1.18 -9.62 0.71
N ASP A 78 -2.41 -9.94 1.10
CA ASP A 78 -2.81 -11.32 1.44
C ASP A 78 -2.56 -12.30 0.28
N TYR A 79 -2.75 -11.84 -0.96
CA TYR A 79 -2.47 -12.64 -2.16
C TYR A 79 -0.99 -13.04 -2.22
N LEU A 80 -0.07 -12.17 -1.86
CA LEU A 80 1.37 -12.44 -1.90
C LEU A 80 1.77 -13.53 -0.91
N VAL A 81 1.22 -13.46 0.30
CA VAL A 81 1.46 -14.48 1.34
C VAL A 81 0.81 -15.81 0.96
N ALA A 82 -0.44 -15.79 0.49
CA ALA A 82 -1.16 -16.99 0.09
C ALA A 82 -0.50 -17.73 -1.08
N ASN A 83 0.22 -17.02 -1.95
CA ASN A 83 0.94 -17.59 -3.09
C ASN A 83 2.46 -17.75 -2.85
N ASN A 84 2.90 -17.70 -1.58
CA ASN A 84 4.30 -17.87 -1.18
C ASN A 84 5.29 -16.93 -1.91
N ARG A 85 4.84 -15.71 -2.26
CA ARG A 85 5.70 -14.67 -2.84
C ARG A 85 6.51 -13.95 -1.78
N ILE A 86 6.00 -13.92 -0.57
CA ILE A 86 6.65 -13.43 0.64
C ILE A 86 6.08 -14.19 1.84
N SER A 87 6.88 -14.44 2.86
CA SER A 87 6.38 -15.00 4.11
C SER A 87 5.67 -13.94 4.96
N GLN A 88 4.78 -14.35 5.87
CA GLN A 88 4.11 -13.42 6.78
C GLN A 88 5.11 -12.63 7.63
N ALA A 89 6.19 -13.26 8.10
CA ALA A 89 7.21 -12.62 8.92
C ALA A 89 7.99 -11.54 8.15
N GLU A 90 8.32 -11.80 6.88
CA GLU A 90 8.97 -10.81 6.01
C GLU A 90 8.03 -9.65 5.69
N LEU A 91 6.75 -9.93 5.43
CA LEU A 91 5.76 -8.88 5.21
C LEU A 91 5.58 -7.98 6.44
N ASP A 92 5.50 -8.57 7.64
CA ASP A 92 5.40 -7.82 8.89
C ASP A 92 6.65 -6.95 9.11
N THR A 93 7.82 -7.45 8.75
CA THR A 93 9.08 -6.71 8.80
C THR A 93 9.08 -5.56 7.78
N ALA A 94 8.64 -5.80 6.55
CA ALA A 94 8.51 -4.77 5.50
C ALA A 94 7.55 -3.65 5.93
N ILE A 95 6.41 -4.00 6.54
CA ILE A 95 5.46 -3.03 7.08
C ILE A 95 6.09 -2.18 8.20
N ALA A 96 6.85 -2.80 9.09
CA ALA A 96 7.53 -2.10 10.19
C ALA A 96 8.63 -1.16 9.67
N GLU A 97 9.39 -1.57 8.67
CA GLU A 97 10.43 -0.76 8.02
C GLU A 97 9.82 0.42 7.26
N SER A 98 8.75 0.19 6.48
CA SER A 98 8.02 1.24 5.76
C SER A 98 7.55 2.36 6.70
N ARG A 99 7.02 1.98 7.86
CA ARG A 99 6.58 2.95 8.88
C ARG A 99 7.71 3.76 9.51
N LYS A 100 8.91 3.19 9.60
CA LYS A 100 10.09 3.87 10.18
C LYS A 100 10.83 4.73 9.17
N GLY A 101 10.89 4.30 7.91
CA GLY A 101 11.80 4.83 6.90
C GLY A 101 11.17 5.79 5.89
N GLN A 102 9.88 6.15 6.02
CA GLN A 102 9.12 6.96 5.04
C GLN A 102 9.10 6.39 3.60
N THR A 103 9.56 5.16 3.41
CA THR A 103 9.55 4.46 2.12
C THR A 103 8.22 3.72 1.97
N ASP A 104 7.59 3.79 0.80
CA ASP A 104 6.37 3.02 0.58
C ASP A 104 6.66 1.52 0.59
N ILE A 105 5.70 0.76 1.08
CA ILE A 105 5.86 -0.68 1.26
C ILE A 105 6.00 -1.42 -0.07
N GLU A 106 5.35 -0.95 -1.12
CA GLU A 106 5.42 -1.54 -2.46
C GLU A 106 6.84 -1.46 -3.02
N SER A 107 7.54 -0.32 -2.83
CA SER A 107 8.95 -0.18 -3.20
C SER A 107 9.85 -1.11 -2.39
N LEU A 108 9.61 -1.27 -1.08
CA LEU A 108 10.37 -2.26 -0.28
C LEU A 108 10.14 -3.69 -0.77
N LEU A 109 8.91 -4.05 -1.10
CA LEU A 109 8.59 -5.38 -1.65
C LEU A 109 9.30 -5.65 -2.97
N LEU A 110 9.38 -4.66 -3.86
CA LEU A 110 10.07 -4.75 -5.15
C LEU A 110 11.59 -4.81 -4.96
N ASP A 111 12.15 -3.82 -4.26
CA ASP A 111 13.59 -3.56 -4.29
C ASP A 111 14.36 -4.44 -3.30
N LYS A 112 13.84 -4.64 -2.09
CA LYS A 112 14.48 -5.44 -1.05
C LYS A 112 14.05 -6.91 -1.06
N TYR A 113 12.75 -7.16 -1.10
CA TYR A 113 12.21 -8.52 -1.02
C TYR A 113 12.07 -9.18 -2.39
N LYS A 114 12.37 -8.46 -3.48
CA LYS A 114 12.37 -8.97 -4.86
C LYS A 114 11.05 -9.62 -5.28
N VAL A 115 9.94 -9.16 -4.71
CA VAL A 115 8.61 -9.63 -5.11
C VAL A 115 8.31 -9.12 -6.52
N PRO A 116 7.91 -10.00 -7.47
CA PRO A 116 7.62 -9.58 -8.82
C PRO A 116 6.51 -8.52 -8.88
N LYS A 117 6.72 -7.47 -9.66
CA LYS A 117 5.78 -6.35 -9.81
C LYS A 117 4.38 -6.81 -10.23
N ALA A 118 4.32 -7.78 -11.15
CA ALA A 118 3.05 -8.37 -11.58
C ALA A 118 2.25 -9.01 -10.44
N ASP A 119 2.94 -9.66 -9.48
CA ASP A 119 2.29 -10.26 -8.31
C ASP A 119 1.77 -9.18 -7.34
N ILE A 120 2.56 -8.11 -7.13
CA ILE A 120 2.10 -6.96 -6.33
C ILE A 120 0.87 -6.33 -6.98
N GLY A 121 0.92 -6.08 -8.29
CA GLY A 121 -0.20 -5.53 -9.05
C GLY A 121 -1.45 -6.40 -8.96
N LYS A 122 -1.31 -7.72 -9.07
CA LYS A 122 -2.40 -8.67 -8.92
C LYS A 122 -2.99 -8.63 -7.50
N SER A 123 -2.13 -8.54 -6.47
CA SER A 123 -2.56 -8.42 -5.08
C SER A 123 -3.39 -7.14 -4.85
N LEU A 124 -2.91 -6.01 -5.35
CA LEU A 124 -3.62 -4.73 -5.27
C LEU A 124 -4.96 -4.77 -6.02
N SER A 125 -4.97 -5.32 -7.25
CA SER A 125 -6.18 -5.45 -8.06
C SER A 125 -7.26 -6.29 -7.37
N LEU A 126 -6.87 -7.41 -6.75
CA LEU A 126 -7.79 -8.28 -6.01
C LEU A 126 -8.35 -7.58 -4.76
N PHE A 127 -7.52 -6.85 -4.04
CA PHE A 127 -7.92 -6.15 -2.82
C PHE A 127 -8.86 -4.98 -3.11
N TYR A 128 -8.47 -4.11 -4.05
CA TYR A 128 -9.26 -2.92 -4.40
C TYR A 128 -10.42 -3.20 -5.35
N LYS A 129 -10.44 -4.39 -5.98
CA LYS A 129 -11.44 -4.80 -7.00
C LYS A 129 -11.47 -3.87 -8.21
N VAL A 130 -10.33 -3.32 -8.58
CA VAL A 130 -10.11 -2.48 -9.77
C VAL A 130 -8.90 -3.01 -10.55
N PRO A 131 -8.83 -2.79 -11.87
CA PRO A 131 -7.69 -3.23 -12.67
C PRO A 131 -6.39 -2.55 -12.19
N PHE A 132 -5.30 -3.30 -12.23
CA PHE A 132 -3.96 -2.77 -12.02
C PHE A 132 -3.38 -2.28 -13.36
N LEU A 133 -2.75 -1.13 -13.35
CA LEU A 133 -2.04 -0.58 -14.50
C LEU A 133 -0.58 -0.31 -14.13
N GLU A 134 0.32 -0.91 -14.89
CA GLU A 134 1.76 -0.69 -14.82
C GLU A 134 2.16 0.36 -15.85
N PHE A 135 3.19 1.15 -15.56
CA PHE A 135 3.78 2.06 -16.54
C PHE A 135 4.52 1.26 -17.62
N ASP A 136 4.12 1.43 -18.87
CA ASP A 136 4.66 0.74 -20.06
C ASP A 136 5.32 1.69 -21.07
N GLY A 137 5.27 3.00 -20.82
CA GLY A 137 5.76 4.03 -21.75
C GLY A 137 4.96 4.15 -23.05
N LYS A 138 3.89 3.37 -23.23
CA LYS A 138 3.08 3.33 -24.46
C LYS A 138 1.64 3.81 -24.26
N THR A 139 1.19 3.81 -23.02
CA THR A 139 -0.17 4.25 -22.67
C THR A 139 -0.34 5.72 -23.04
N ILE A 140 -1.29 5.99 -23.93
CA ILE A 140 -1.62 7.35 -24.35
C ILE A 140 -2.36 8.05 -23.24
N ILE A 141 -1.85 9.21 -22.83
CA ILE A 141 -2.46 10.09 -21.85
C ILE A 141 -3.10 11.25 -22.58
N ASP A 142 -4.36 11.57 -22.28
CA ASP A 142 -5.08 12.67 -22.91
C ASP A 142 -4.59 14.03 -22.37
N PRO A 143 -3.87 14.85 -23.17
CA PRO A 143 -3.32 16.11 -22.70
C PRO A 143 -4.38 17.10 -22.24
N GLU A 144 -5.61 17.02 -22.79
CA GLU A 144 -6.70 17.91 -22.43
C GLU A 144 -7.14 17.75 -20.97
N LEU A 145 -6.95 16.57 -20.40
CA LEU A 145 -7.26 16.29 -18.99
C LEU A 145 -6.28 16.97 -18.04
N PHE A 146 -5.10 17.37 -18.52
CA PHE A 146 -4.04 18.00 -17.72
C PHE A 146 -4.06 19.52 -17.71
N LYS A 147 -4.65 20.16 -18.72
CA LYS A 147 -4.56 21.61 -18.92
C LYS A 147 -4.93 22.46 -17.68
N THR A 148 -5.80 21.93 -16.83
CA THR A 148 -6.31 22.65 -15.66
C THR A 148 -5.78 22.08 -14.34
N LEU A 149 -4.92 21.06 -14.39
CA LEU A 149 -4.45 20.37 -13.18
C LEU A 149 -3.08 20.88 -12.76
N ASN A 150 -2.92 21.03 -11.45
CA ASN A 150 -1.63 21.32 -10.87
C ASN A 150 -0.80 20.02 -10.79
N VAL A 151 0.31 19.96 -11.50
CA VAL A 151 1.20 18.79 -11.57
C VAL A 151 1.76 18.40 -10.21
N ASP A 152 2.17 19.38 -9.40
CA ASP A 152 2.70 19.11 -8.06
C ASP A 152 1.63 18.50 -7.15
N TYR A 153 0.37 18.91 -7.32
CA TYR A 153 -0.75 18.29 -6.61
C TYR A 153 -0.94 16.82 -7.01
N LEU A 154 -0.83 16.51 -8.31
CA LEU A 154 -0.91 15.13 -8.81
C LEU A 154 0.22 14.25 -8.24
N LYS A 155 1.46 14.76 -8.27
CA LYS A 155 2.64 14.06 -7.71
C LYS A 155 2.49 13.81 -6.21
N LYS A 156 2.09 14.84 -5.45
CA LYS A 156 1.92 14.74 -4.01
C LYS A 156 0.83 13.76 -3.59
N ASN A 157 -0.23 13.66 -4.38
CA ASN A 157 -1.40 12.85 -4.07
C ASN A 157 -1.44 11.51 -4.84
N TYR A 158 -0.42 11.19 -5.62
CA TYR A 158 -0.25 9.93 -6.35
C TYR A 158 -1.49 9.53 -7.15
N TRP A 159 -1.94 10.41 -8.06
CA TRP A 159 -3.00 10.10 -8.99
C TRP A 159 -2.84 10.85 -10.32
N ILE A 160 -3.44 10.32 -11.39
CA ILE A 160 -3.38 10.91 -12.72
C ILE A 160 -4.62 10.52 -13.53
N PRO A 161 -5.28 11.46 -14.26
CA PRO A 161 -6.24 11.10 -15.26
C PRO A 161 -5.50 10.61 -16.51
N LEU A 162 -5.95 9.49 -17.09
CA LEU A 162 -5.29 8.91 -18.25
C LEU A 162 -5.99 9.29 -19.54
N LYS A 163 -7.23 8.87 -19.69
CA LYS A 163 -8.00 9.10 -20.90
C LYS A 163 -9.49 9.20 -20.60
N ARG A 164 -10.21 9.78 -21.56
CA ARG A 164 -11.67 9.82 -21.57
C ARG A 164 -12.19 8.79 -22.56
N ASP A 165 -13.15 8.01 -22.14
CA ASP A 165 -13.90 7.09 -23.00
C ASP A 165 -15.42 7.29 -22.85
N LYS A 166 -16.22 6.39 -23.46
CA LYS A 166 -17.69 6.47 -23.42
C LYS A 166 -18.26 6.30 -22.01
N ASP A 167 -17.56 5.55 -21.16
CA ASP A 167 -17.99 5.18 -19.81
C ASP A 167 -17.48 6.18 -18.76
N GLY A 168 -16.59 7.11 -19.14
CA GLY A 168 -16.11 8.15 -18.25
C GLY A 168 -14.63 8.49 -18.39
N ILE A 169 -14.02 8.94 -17.30
CA ILE A 169 -12.61 9.27 -17.23
C ILE A 169 -11.89 8.17 -16.45
N GLN A 170 -10.86 7.60 -17.03
CA GLN A 170 -9.99 6.65 -16.35
C GLN A 170 -8.99 7.39 -15.47
N ILE A 171 -8.98 7.05 -14.20
CA ILE A 171 -8.13 7.66 -13.16
C ILE A 171 -7.24 6.57 -12.55
N LEU A 172 -5.93 6.74 -12.67
CA LEU A 172 -4.96 5.90 -12.00
C LEU A 172 -4.64 6.49 -10.62
N VAL A 173 -4.71 5.67 -9.56
CA VAL A 173 -4.46 6.08 -8.18
C VAL A 173 -3.66 5.00 -7.44
N ASP A 174 -2.95 5.36 -6.37
CA ASP A 174 -2.28 4.39 -5.49
C ASP A 174 -3.26 3.73 -4.50
N ASP A 175 -4.31 4.45 -4.09
CA ASP A 175 -5.33 3.97 -3.17
C ASP A 175 -6.75 4.38 -3.61
N PRO A 176 -7.46 3.48 -4.31
CA PRO A 176 -8.85 3.71 -4.73
C PRO A 176 -9.87 3.79 -3.58
N ASN A 177 -9.48 3.48 -2.34
CA ASN A 177 -10.37 3.56 -1.18
C ASN A 177 -10.20 4.87 -0.37
N SER A 178 -9.27 5.74 -0.77
CA SER A 178 -9.08 7.04 -0.12
C SER A 178 -10.26 7.97 -0.40
N LEU A 179 -11.20 8.08 0.55
CA LEU A 179 -12.43 8.86 0.40
C LEU A 179 -12.17 10.32 0.08
N ASP A 180 -11.21 10.94 0.77
CA ASP A 180 -10.86 12.36 0.57
C ASP A 180 -10.37 12.59 -0.85
N ARG A 181 -9.45 11.75 -1.34
CA ARG A 181 -8.94 11.84 -2.70
C ARG A 181 -10.02 11.61 -3.75
N ILE A 182 -10.88 10.62 -3.56
CA ILE A 182 -12.00 10.37 -4.47
C ILE A 182 -12.95 11.57 -4.53
N GLN A 183 -13.24 12.20 -3.38
CA GLN A 183 -14.08 13.39 -3.34
C GLN A 183 -13.43 14.56 -4.07
N ASP A 184 -12.14 14.79 -3.91
CA ASP A 184 -11.40 15.82 -4.61
C ASP A 184 -11.41 15.58 -6.14
N ILE A 185 -11.14 14.36 -6.57
CA ILE A 185 -11.20 14.00 -8.00
C ILE A 185 -12.61 14.21 -8.56
N LYS A 186 -13.67 13.85 -7.81
CA LYS A 186 -15.06 14.11 -8.21
C LYS A 186 -15.39 15.60 -8.34
N ARG A 187 -14.79 16.46 -7.51
CA ARG A 187 -14.93 17.92 -7.61
C ARG A 187 -14.25 18.48 -8.86
N ILE A 188 -13.11 17.91 -9.23
CA ILE A 188 -12.36 18.30 -10.42
C ILE A 188 -13.11 17.89 -11.71
N PHE A 189 -13.77 16.74 -11.70
CA PHE A 189 -14.52 16.21 -12.85
C PHE A 189 -16.02 16.04 -12.56
N PRO A 190 -16.77 17.13 -12.32
CA PRO A 190 -18.16 17.07 -11.91
C PRO A 190 -19.06 16.46 -13.00
N GLY A 191 -20.01 15.61 -12.58
CA GLY A 191 -21.01 15.02 -13.47
C GLY A 191 -20.50 14.00 -14.48
N ARG A 192 -19.25 13.53 -14.33
CA ARG A 192 -18.66 12.51 -15.20
C ARG A 192 -18.53 11.18 -14.49
N GLY A 193 -18.69 10.08 -15.23
CA GLY A 193 -18.31 8.75 -14.76
C GLY A 193 -16.81 8.72 -14.48
N LEU A 194 -16.41 8.08 -13.39
CA LEU A 194 -14.99 7.88 -13.05
C LEU A 194 -14.72 6.37 -12.96
N GLN A 195 -13.72 5.92 -13.68
CA GLN A 195 -13.22 4.55 -13.65
C GLN A 195 -11.85 4.55 -12.97
N PHE A 196 -11.77 3.93 -11.81
CA PHE A 196 -10.50 3.87 -11.07
C PHE A 196 -9.68 2.65 -11.49
N LEU A 197 -8.38 2.89 -11.64
CA LEU A 197 -7.34 1.88 -11.79
C LEU A 197 -6.36 2.04 -10.63
N VAL A 198 -5.75 0.95 -10.20
CA VAL A 198 -4.72 1.00 -9.16
C VAL A 198 -3.34 0.87 -9.79
N GLY A 199 -2.38 1.67 -9.32
CA GLY A 199 -0.98 1.59 -9.75
C GLY A 199 -0.03 1.78 -8.59
N LEU A 200 1.24 1.43 -8.79
CA LEU A 200 2.29 1.72 -7.84
C LEU A 200 2.60 3.23 -7.87
N ARG A 201 2.95 3.81 -6.74
CA ARG A 201 3.33 5.24 -6.66
C ARG A 201 4.42 5.60 -7.65
N ARG A 202 5.42 4.72 -7.78
CA ARG A 202 6.50 4.86 -8.75
C ARG A 202 5.99 4.95 -10.18
N ASP A 203 5.06 4.08 -10.57
CA ASP A 203 4.47 4.08 -11.90
C ASP A 203 3.62 5.32 -12.15
N ILE A 204 2.83 5.74 -11.16
CA ILE A 204 2.01 6.96 -11.25
C ILE A 204 2.89 8.17 -11.49
N LEU A 205 4.04 8.30 -10.79
CA LEU A 205 4.98 9.37 -11.03
C LEU A 205 5.58 9.30 -12.45
N GLN A 206 5.92 8.10 -12.94
CA GLN A 206 6.41 7.91 -14.31
C GLN A 206 5.36 8.32 -15.36
N PHE A 207 4.08 8.00 -15.14
CA PHE A 207 2.99 8.50 -15.99
C PHE A 207 2.91 10.04 -15.96
N ILE A 208 3.04 10.65 -14.78
CA ILE A 208 3.00 12.12 -14.66
C ILE A 208 4.18 12.75 -15.39
N TYR A 209 5.41 12.24 -15.20
CA TYR A 209 6.59 12.74 -15.90
C TYR A 209 6.47 12.56 -17.43
N ALA A 210 5.98 11.42 -17.90
CA ALA A 210 5.75 11.18 -19.31
C ALA A 210 4.70 12.15 -19.91
N ALA A 211 3.66 12.49 -19.13
CA ALA A 211 2.60 13.41 -19.57
C ALA A 211 3.03 14.87 -19.59
N THR A 212 3.96 15.26 -18.71
CA THR A 212 4.42 16.65 -18.57
C THR A 212 5.70 16.93 -19.35
N GLY A 213 6.39 15.88 -19.83
CA GLY A 213 7.71 16.01 -20.45
C GLY A 213 8.84 16.33 -19.44
N GLU A 214 8.55 16.25 -18.15
CA GLU A 214 9.57 16.44 -17.11
C GLU A 214 10.46 15.20 -16.99
N ALA A 215 11.74 15.39 -16.67
CA ALA A 215 12.64 14.29 -16.38
C ALA A 215 12.24 13.60 -15.07
N ASP A 216 12.20 12.26 -15.07
CA ASP A 216 11.99 11.47 -13.83
C ASP A 216 13.26 11.52 -12.96
N PRO A 217 13.22 12.13 -11.75
CA PRO A 217 14.39 12.21 -10.85
C PRO A 217 14.87 10.82 -10.35
N GLY A 218 14.02 9.79 -10.47
CA GLY A 218 14.34 8.41 -10.06
C GLY A 218 14.82 7.53 -11.21
N SER A 219 14.82 8.03 -12.43
CA SER A 219 15.38 7.34 -13.60
C SER A 219 16.91 7.39 -13.50
N LYS A 220 17.52 6.29 -13.07
CA LYS A 220 18.98 6.11 -13.22
C LYS A 220 19.31 6.17 -14.70
N GLY A 221 19.80 7.30 -15.16
CA GLY A 221 20.12 7.56 -16.56
C GLY A 221 19.47 8.81 -17.13
N SER A 222 18.95 9.74 -16.30
CA SER A 222 18.62 11.07 -16.80
C SER A 222 19.90 11.74 -17.27
N ILE A 223 19.83 12.55 -18.34
CA ILE A 223 20.97 13.33 -18.82
C ILE A 223 21.62 14.12 -17.67
N ALA A 224 20.81 14.64 -16.73
CA ALA A 224 21.27 15.36 -15.57
C ALA A 224 22.13 14.50 -14.61
N ASP A 225 21.74 13.24 -14.38
CA ASP A 225 22.51 12.32 -13.51
C ASP A 225 23.83 11.93 -14.18
N ILE A 226 23.79 11.66 -15.49
CA ILE A 226 24.99 11.32 -16.27
C ILE A 226 25.93 12.51 -16.37
N MET A 227 25.41 13.74 -16.51
CA MET A 227 26.21 14.96 -16.48
C MET A 227 26.80 15.22 -15.09
N GLY A 228 26.07 14.91 -14.01
CA GLY A 228 26.59 15.00 -12.63
C GLY A 228 27.77 14.05 -12.40
N GLU A 229 27.71 12.83 -12.93
CA GLU A 229 28.82 11.86 -12.89
C GLU A 229 30.05 12.39 -13.69
N LEU A 230 29.85 13.01 -14.85
CA LEU A 230 30.91 13.62 -15.67
C LEU A 230 31.64 14.75 -14.95
N VAL A 231 30.90 15.60 -14.21
CA VAL A 231 31.51 16.73 -13.45
C VAL A 231 32.35 16.20 -12.27
N THR A 232 31.90 15.11 -11.61
CA THR A 232 32.67 14.51 -10.51
C THR A 232 33.90 13.74 -10.98
N GLU A 233 33.91 13.18 -12.19
CA GLU A 233 35.10 12.54 -12.77
C GLU A 233 36.15 13.55 -13.27
N SER A 234 35.75 14.77 -13.66
CA SER A 234 36.67 15.79 -14.13
C SER A 234 37.44 16.53 -13.01
N ASP A 235 37.03 16.39 -11.75
CA ASP A 235 37.69 17.02 -10.60
C ASP A 235 38.74 16.15 -9.89
N VAL A 236 39.00 14.93 -10.39
CA VAL A 236 39.99 14.01 -9.83
C VAL A 236 41.23 14.00 -10.73
N ASP A 237 42.07 15.00 -10.52
CA ASP A 237 43.47 15.05 -11.05
C ASP A 237 44.30 13.95 -10.34
N LYS A 238 44.31 12.72 -10.88
CA LYS A 238 45.24 11.64 -10.52
C LYS A 238 45.90 11.09 -11.78
N PRO A 239 47.24 10.93 -11.77
CA PRO A 239 47.96 10.40 -12.92
C PRO A 239 47.55 8.94 -13.17
N GLU A 240 47.26 8.63 -14.42
CA GLU A 240 47.00 7.30 -14.93
C GLU A 240 48.19 6.36 -14.68
N GLU A 241 48.07 5.42 -13.75
CA GLU A 241 48.83 4.18 -13.84
C GLU A 241 48.03 3.20 -14.71
N ALA A 242 48.60 2.88 -15.85
CA ALA A 242 48.07 1.93 -16.82
C ALA A 242 47.89 0.57 -16.18
N VAL A 243 46.65 0.13 -15.95
CA VAL A 243 46.29 -1.26 -15.65
C VAL A 243 45.87 -1.93 -16.97
N PRO A 244 46.49 -3.02 -17.42
CA PRO A 244 46.08 -3.75 -18.61
C PRO A 244 44.89 -4.67 -18.25
N GLY A 245 43.71 -4.22 -18.45
CA GLY A 245 42.48 -5.00 -18.35
C GLY A 245 41.36 -4.19 -18.97
N GLY A 246 40.85 -4.64 -20.12
CA GLY A 246 39.94 -3.91 -20.98
C GLY A 246 38.82 -3.24 -20.21
N VAL A 247 38.73 -1.95 -20.33
CA VAL A 247 37.57 -1.14 -19.98
C VAL A 247 36.46 -1.56 -20.94
N ASP A 248 35.37 -2.10 -20.41
CA ASP A 248 34.18 -2.41 -21.21
C ASP A 248 33.70 -1.10 -21.82
N GLU A 249 33.80 -0.95 -23.15
CA GLU A 249 33.42 0.28 -23.87
C GLU A 249 31.96 0.71 -23.59
N ASN A 250 31.15 -0.19 -23.04
CA ASN A 250 29.77 0.06 -22.64
C ASN A 250 29.63 0.77 -21.27
N ASP A 251 30.67 0.83 -20.45
CA ASP A 251 30.59 1.44 -19.11
C ASP A 251 31.05 2.91 -19.07
N SER A 252 31.54 3.45 -20.18
CA SER A 252 31.93 4.86 -20.24
C SER A 252 30.71 5.77 -20.07
N VAL A 253 30.81 6.75 -19.15
CA VAL A 253 29.79 7.77 -18.89
C VAL A 253 29.39 8.49 -20.20
N ILE A 254 30.35 8.70 -21.10
CA ILE A 254 30.13 9.34 -22.41
C ILE A 254 29.26 8.48 -23.31
N VAL A 255 29.49 7.15 -23.35
CA VAL A 255 28.66 6.21 -24.14
C VAL A 255 27.25 6.15 -23.60
N ARG A 256 27.08 6.17 -22.27
CA ARG A 256 25.77 6.22 -21.63
C ARG A 256 25.02 7.50 -21.97
N LEU A 257 25.71 8.65 -21.95
CA LEU A 257 25.17 9.95 -22.33
C LEU A 257 24.73 9.97 -23.79
N ALA A 258 25.58 9.49 -24.72
CA ALA A 258 25.25 9.41 -26.13
C ALA A 258 24.02 8.52 -26.40
N ASN A 259 23.96 7.36 -25.78
CA ASN A 259 22.81 6.45 -25.89
C ASN A 259 21.53 7.09 -25.34
N GLN A 260 21.63 7.84 -24.22
CA GLN A 260 20.47 8.51 -23.64
C GLN A 260 19.96 9.63 -24.56
N ILE A 261 20.84 10.44 -25.17
CA ILE A 261 20.48 11.46 -26.13
C ILE A 261 19.73 10.84 -27.32
N ILE A 262 20.25 9.74 -27.87
CA ILE A 262 19.62 9.03 -29.00
C ILE A 262 18.24 8.49 -28.60
N MET A 263 18.12 7.90 -27.42
CA MET A 263 16.85 7.36 -26.93
C MET A 263 15.80 8.46 -26.71
N ASP A 264 16.21 9.59 -26.16
CA ASP A 264 15.30 10.70 -25.91
C ASP A 264 14.86 11.38 -27.23
N ALA A 265 15.79 11.55 -28.17
CA ALA A 265 15.48 12.04 -29.51
C ALA A 265 14.48 11.11 -30.24
N TYR A 266 14.69 9.80 -30.14
CA TYR A 266 13.76 8.81 -30.70
C TYR A 266 12.36 8.90 -30.07
N LYS A 267 12.27 9.04 -28.73
CA LYS A 267 10.99 9.23 -28.03
C LYS A 267 10.28 10.51 -28.42
N LEU A 268 11.04 11.59 -28.70
CA LEU A 268 10.50 12.88 -29.16
C LEU A 268 10.12 12.87 -30.64
N GLY A 269 10.44 11.79 -31.39
CA GLY A 269 10.15 11.69 -32.82
C GLY A 269 10.95 12.65 -33.67
N THR A 270 12.17 13.03 -33.24
CA THR A 270 13.04 13.93 -34.00
C THR A 270 13.64 13.19 -35.20
N SER A 271 13.83 13.89 -36.32
CA SER A 271 14.45 13.32 -37.54
C SER A 271 15.97 13.40 -37.48
N ASP A 272 16.52 14.39 -36.77
CA ASP A 272 17.96 14.67 -36.73
C ASP A 272 18.38 15.08 -35.32
N ILE A 273 19.63 14.73 -34.95
CA ILE A 273 20.25 15.10 -33.70
C ILE A 273 21.52 15.88 -34.01
N HIS A 274 21.58 17.15 -33.59
CA HIS A 274 22.78 17.97 -33.66
C HIS A 274 23.38 18.09 -32.25
N VAL A 275 24.68 17.78 -32.13
CA VAL A 275 25.43 17.91 -30.88
C VAL A 275 26.63 18.81 -31.21
N GLU A 276 26.70 20.00 -30.55
CA GLU A 276 27.79 20.94 -30.63
C GLU A 276 28.60 20.97 -29.33
#